data_8e82e14792c479635d721d5f7b6016e3
#
_entry.id   8e82e14792c479635d721d5f7b6016e3
#
_cell.length_a   1.000
_cell.length_b   1.000
_cell.length_c   1.000
_cell.angle_alpha   90.00
_cell.angle_beta   90.00
_cell.angle_gamma   90.00
#
_symmetry.space_group_name_H-M   'P 1'
#
loop_
_entity.id
_entity.type
_entity.pdbx_description
1 polymer ?
#
loop_
_entity_poly.entity_id
_entity_poly.type
_entity_poly.pdbx_seq_one_letter_code
_entity_poly.pdbx_strand_id
1 'polypeptide(L)'
;MSSKKHIDILVIGSGPGGYAAAFRAADLGREVVIVDKDPALGGVCLNRGCIPSKTLLHIAKVLEETESLKKMGVSFAKPKIDINTVRDWKNKIINQLSGGIAQMAKARKVETIEGVASFISDKEIQVERKSDKENITFDHCIIAAGSSSSRIPGIPIDNKNVLTSKTALDIEKIPKNLLVIGLSLIHI
;
A
#
# COMPACT_ATOMS: atom_id res chain seq x y z
N MET A 1 -6.19 23.30 28.05
CA MET A 1 -6.93 22.05 27.90
C MET A 1 -7.10 21.83 26.42
N SER A 2 -6.41 20.85 25.83
CA SER A 2 -6.62 20.49 24.41
C SER A 2 -8.05 19.96 24.28
N SER A 3 -8.87 20.60 23.45
CA SER A 3 -10.24 20.10 23.17
C SER A 3 -10.09 18.72 22.54
N LYS A 4 -10.62 17.68 23.19
CA LYS A 4 -10.69 16.35 22.58
C LYS A 4 -11.49 16.47 21.29
N LYS A 5 -10.92 16.02 20.18
CA LYS A 5 -11.60 15.96 18.91
C LYS A 5 -12.62 14.82 18.95
N HIS A 6 -13.87 15.11 18.59
CA HIS A 6 -14.93 14.10 18.43
C HIS A 6 -15.35 14.01 16.98
N ILE A 7 -15.63 12.80 16.47
CA ILE A 7 -16.00 12.51 15.08
C ILE A 7 -17.07 11.40 15.03
N ASP A 8 -17.87 11.37 13.97
CA ASP A 8 -18.84 10.29 13.77
C ASP A 8 -18.16 8.95 13.51
N ILE A 9 -17.27 8.92 12.51
CA ILE A 9 -16.64 7.67 12.06
C ILE A 9 -15.11 7.81 12.00
N LEU A 10 -14.45 6.98 12.80
CA LEU A 10 -13.02 6.75 12.72
C LEU A 10 -12.73 5.57 11.79
N VAL A 11 -11.76 5.72 10.88
CA VAL A 11 -11.24 4.62 10.08
C VAL A 11 -9.75 4.42 10.38
N ILE A 12 -9.37 3.23 10.84
CA ILE A 12 -7.96 2.87 11.08
C ILE A 12 -7.44 2.09 9.90
N GLY A 13 -6.51 2.71 9.16
CA GLY A 13 -5.92 2.18 7.93
C GLY A 13 -6.49 2.82 6.67
N SER A 14 -5.61 3.22 5.77
CA SER A 14 -5.92 3.92 4.51
C SER A 14 -5.84 3.02 3.27
N GLY A 15 -5.81 1.71 3.46
CA GLY A 15 -5.85 0.73 2.38
C GLY A 15 -7.21 0.69 1.67
N PRO A 16 -7.40 -0.19 0.65
CA PRO A 16 -8.63 -0.26 -0.14
C PRO A 16 -9.91 -0.41 0.69
N GLY A 17 -9.86 -1.18 1.77
CA GLY A 17 -11.00 -1.29 2.70
C GLY A 17 -11.26 0.00 3.47
N GLY A 18 -10.18 0.68 3.90
CA GLY A 18 -10.29 1.89 4.72
C GLY A 18 -10.77 3.10 3.91
N TYR A 19 -10.07 3.47 2.83
CA TYR A 19 -10.51 4.64 2.06
C TYR A 19 -11.88 4.45 1.41
N ALA A 20 -12.22 3.23 0.95
CA ALA A 20 -13.53 2.96 0.38
C ALA A 20 -14.64 3.14 1.42
N ALA A 21 -14.46 2.62 2.63
CA ALA A 21 -15.40 2.80 3.72
C ALA A 21 -15.51 4.27 4.15
N ALA A 22 -14.38 4.97 4.28
CA ALA A 22 -14.34 6.38 4.64
C ALA A 22 -15.07 7.26 3.61
N PHE A 23 -14.81 7.05 2.32
CA PHE A 23 -15.47 7.82 1.25
C PHE A 23 -16.95 7.57 1.23
N ARG A 24 -17.38 6.30 1.39
CA ARG A 24 -18.81 5.99 1.45
C ARG A 24 -19.48 6.62 2.65
N ALA A 25 -18.85 6.61 3.82
CA ALA A 25 -19.39 7.26 5.02
C ALA A 25 -19.52 8.78 4.83
N ALA A 26 -18.51 9.42 4.24
CA ALA A 26 -18.55 10.84 3.93
C ALA A 26 -19.62 11.18 2.90
N ASP A 27 -19.82 10.36 1.85
CA ASP A 27 -20.88 10.52 0.86
C ASP A 27 -22.29 10.36 1.49
N LEU A 28 -22.39 9.72 2.65
CA LEU A 28 -23.61 9.60 3.47
C LEU A 28 -23.74 10.74 4.51
N GLY A 29 -22.88 11.76 4.42
CA GLY A 29 -22.97 12.96 5.28
C GLY A 29 -22.35 12.80 6.67
N ARG A 30 -21.48 11.78 6.89
CA ARG A 30 -20.79 11.59 8.16
C ARG A 30 -19.48 12.35 8.22
N GLU A 31 -19.11 12.82 9.41
CA GLU A 31 -17.78 13.35 9.69
C GLU A 31 -16.81 12.17 9.86
N VAL A 32 -15.76 12.12 9.01
CA VAL A 32 -14.87 10.96 8.90
C VAL A 32 -13.41 11.38 9.03
N VAL A 33 -12.68 10.63 9.86
CA VAL A 33 -11.22 10.71 9.95
C VAL A 33 -10.60 9.36 9.62
N ILE A 34 -9.56 9.37 8.77
CA ILE A 34 -8.70 8.21 8.52
C ILE A 34 -7.40 8.41 9.29
N VAL A 35 -7.00 7.40 10.05
CA VAL A 35 -5.67 7.34 10.71
C VAL A 35 -4.87 6.23 10.06
N ASP A 36 -3.67 6.55 9.57
CA ASP A 36 -2.72 5.56 9.05
C ASP A 36 -1.29 5.94 9.45
N LYS A 37 -0.46 4.93 9.72
CA LYS A 37 0.97 5.12 10.01
C LYS A 37 1.78 5.54 8.78
N ASP A 38 1.30 5.24 7.58
CA ASP A 38 1.93 5.61 6.32
C ASP A 38 1.41 6.98 5.86
N PRO A 39 2.27 7.88 5.35
CA PRO A 39 1.85 9.22 4.92
C PRO A 39 1.04 9.20 3.62
N ALA A 40 1.21 8.16 2.80
CA ALA A 40 0.53 8.03 1.52
C ALA A 40 -0.69 7.12 1.63
N LEU A 41 -1.87 7.62 1.23
CA LEU A 41 -3.09 6.81 1.16
C LEU A 41 -2.97 5.69 0.13
N GLY A 42 -3.77 4.62 0.31
CA GLY A 42 -3.83 3.48 -0.60
C GLY A 42 -3.31 2.18 0.00
N GLY A 43 -2.64 2.26 1.15
CA GLY A 43 -2.15 1.09 1.91
C GLY A 43 -1.21 0.18 1.13
N VAL A 44 -1.13 -1.08 1.54
CA VAL A 44 -0.24 -2.08 0.92
C VAL A 44 -0.58 -2.32 -0.55
N CYS A 45 -1.85 -2.44 -0.90
CA CYS A 45 -2.27 -2.75 -2.28
C CYS A 45 -1.74 -1.72 -3.27
N LEU A 46 -1.97 -0.43 -3.03
CA LEU A 46 -1.57 0.62 -3.94
C LEU A 46 -0.06 0.86 -3.90
N ASN A 47 0.49 1.00 -2.70
CA ASN A 47 1.86 1.49 -2.55
C ASN A 47 2.92 0.38 -2.64
N ARG A 48 2.59 -0.87 -2.26
CA ARG A 48 3.57 -1.95 -2.04
C ARG A 48 3.06 -3.34 -2.45
N GLY A 49 2.02 -3.42 -3.27
CA GLY A 49 1.37 -4.69 -3.64
C GLY A 49 0.81 -4.69 -5.05
N CYS A 50 -0.50 -4.53 -5.18
CA CYS A 50 -1.23 -4.73 -6.44
C CYS A 50 -0.73 -3.84 -7.58
N ILE A 51 -0.57 -2.55 -7.33
CA ILE A 51 -0.19 -1.61 -8.39
C ILE A 51 1.26 -1.81 -8.84
N PRO A 52 2.27 -1.82 -7.95
CA PRO A 52 3.63 -2.07 -8.39
C PRO A 52 3.80 -3.45 -9.04
N SER A 53 3.16 -4.51 -8.54
CA SER A 53 3.25 -5.83 -9.14
C SER A 53 2.62 -5.88 -10.53
N LYS A 54 1.43 -5.30 -10.72
CA LYS A 54 0.79 -5.23 -12.04
C LYS A 54 1.57 -4.40 -13.04
N THR A 55 2.21 -3.32 -12.59
CA THR A 55 3.08 -2.50 -13.44
C THR A 55 4.27 -3.30 -13.96
N LEU A 56 4.95 -4.05 -13.07
CA LEU A 56 6.09 -4.89 -13.45
C LEU A 56 5.66 -6.08 -14.32
N LEU A 57 4.54 -6.73 -13.97
CA LEU A 57 3.98 -7.85 -14.74
C LEU A 57 3.56 -7.42 -16.15
N HIS A 58 3.04 -6.20 -16.32
CA HIS A 58 2.72 -5.68 -17.65
C HIS A 58 3.95 -5.58 -18.54
N ILE A 59 5.06 -5.05 -17.99
CA ILE A 59 6.34 -4.98 -18.74
C ILE A 59 6.83 -6.40 -19.09
N ALA A 60 6.80 -7.32 -18.13
CA ALA A 60 7.21 -8.70 -18.35
C ALA A 60 6.35 -9.37 -19.44
N LYS A 61 5.04 -9.16 -19.41
CA LYS A 61 4.10 -9.68 -20.40
C LYS A 61 4.39 -9.18 -21.80
N VAL A 62 4.63 -7.88 -21.97
CA VAL A 62 4.99 -7.30 -23.29
C VAL A 62 6.27 -7.91 -23.83
N LEU A 63 7.28 -8.13 -22.98
CA LEU A 63 8.52 -8.80 -23.37
C LEU A 63 8.28 -10.25 -23.82
N GLU A 64 7.47 -11.00 -23.09
CA GLU A 64 7.10 -12.39 -23.40
C GLU A 64 6.31 -12.47 -24.70
N GLU A 65 5.31 -11.60 -24.90
CA GLU A 65 4.53 -11.51 -26.13
C GLU A 65 5.42 -11.22 -27.34
N THR A 66 6.37 -10.27 -27.19
CA THR A 66 7.35 -9.94 -28.24
C THR A 66 8.22 -11.16 -28.61
N GLU A 67 8.68 -11.92 -27.62
CA GLU A 67 9.47 -13.14 -27.83
C GLU A 67 8.65 -14.24 -28.50
N SER A 68 7.36 -14.35 -28.15
CA SER A 68 6.45 -15.37 -28.73
C SER A 68 6.21 -15.17 -30.23
N LEU A 69 6.30 -13.95 -30.74
CA LEU A 69 6.12 -13.61 -32.17
C LEU A 69 7.18 -14.25 -33.08
N LYS A 70 8.30 -14.70 -32.53
CA LYS A 70 9.32 -15.47 -33.28
C LYS A 70 8.71 -16.73 -33.92
N LYS A 71 7.77 -17.39 -33.23
CA LYS A 71 7.07 -18.56 -33.73
C LYS A 71 6.16 -18.25 -34.94
N MET A 72 5.81 -16.98 -35.11
CA MET A 72 4.99 -16.46 -36.20
C MET A 72 5.81 -15.79 -37.30
N GLY A 73 7.16 -15.93 -37.25
CA GLY A 73 8.07 -15.37 -38.24
C GLY A 73 8.49 -13.91 -38.01
N VAL A 74 8.11 -13.29 -36.87
CA VAL A 74 8.50 -11.91 -36.54
C VAL A 74 9.54 -11.94 -35.43
N SER A 75 10.72 -11.37 -35.69
CA SER A 75 11.83 -11.33 -34.73
C SER A 75 12.20 -9.89 -34.36
N PHE A 76 12.45 -9.67 -33.08
CA PHE A 76 12.94 -8.43 -32.53
C PHE A 76 14.37 -8.60 -31.98
N ALA A 77 15.14 -7.54 -31.96
CA ALA A 77 16.41 -7.54 -31.26
C ALA A 77 16.21 -7.72 -29.75
N LYS A 78 17.19 -8.31 -29.07
CA LYS A 78 17.14 -8.47 -27.62
C LYS A 78 16.99 -7.11 -26.93
N PRO A 79 15.97 -6.91 -26.07
CA PRO A 79 15.74 -5.61 -25.45
C PRO A 79 16.85 -5.25 -24.47
N LYS A 80 17.18 -3.97 -24.41
CA LYS A 80 17.99 -3.40 -23.33
C LYS A 80 17.03 -2.93 -22.23
N ILE A 81 17.22 -3.44 -21.01
CA ILE A 81 16.37 -3.10 -19.87
C ILE A 81 17.18 -2.25 -18.90
N ASP A 82 16.74 -1.02 -18.70
CA ASP A 82 17.22 -0.16 -17.62
C ASP A 82 16.29 -0.30 -16.41
N ILE A 83 16.76 -1.04 -15.42
CA ILE A 83 15.96 -1.34 -14.22
C ILE A 83 15.64 -0.09 -13.38
N ASN A 84 16.49 0.93 -13.42
CA ASN A 84 16.23 2.18 -12.71
C ASN A 84 15.06 2.92 -13.35
N THR A 85 15.05 3.04 -14.67
CA THR A 85 13.95 3.66 -15.42
C THR A 85 12.64 2.89 -15.22
N VAL A 86 12.67 1.56 -15.19
CA VAL A 86 11.50 0.72 -14.88
C VAL A 86 10.97 1.00 -13.47
N ARG A 87 11.86 1.10 -12.49
CA ARG A 87 11.50 1.42 -11.11
C ARG A 87 10.88 2.81 -10.98
N ASP A 88 11.46 3.81 -11.63
CA ASP A 88 10.96 5.18 -11.63
C ASP A 88 9.59 5.28 -12.28
N TRP A 89 9.36 4.57 -13.39
CA TRP A 89 8.06 4.46 -14.03
C TRP A 89 7.01 3.85 -13.09
N LYS A 90 7.34 2.74 -12.44
CA LYS A 90 6.49 2.11 -11.41
C LYS A 90 6.13 3.10 -10.30
N ASN A 91 7.12 3.81 -9.75
CA ASN A 91 6.92 4.78 -8.69
C ASN A 91 6.06 5.97 -9.14
N LYS A 92 6.21 6.43 -10.38
CA LYS A 92 5.36 7.47 -10.97
C LYS A 92 3.89 7.08 -10.99
N ILE A 93 3.58 5.83 -11.38
CA ILE A 93 2.21 5.30 -11.39
C ILE A 93 1.65 5.25 -9.96
N ILE A 94 2.42 4.75 -9.00
CA ILE A 94 2.03 4.69 -7.60
C ILE A 94 1.68 6.09 -7.08
N ASN A 95 2.57 7.06 -7.29
CA ASN A 95 2.39 8.43 -6.81
C ASN A 95 1.17 9.11 -7.44
N GLN A 96 0.93 8.88 -8.73
CA GLN A 96 -0.23 9.41 -9.43
C GLN A 96 -1.53 8.87 -8.84
N LEU A 97 -1.62 7.57 -8.60
CA LEU A 97 -2.82 6.94 -8.05
C LEU A 97 -3.03 7.30 -6.57
N SER A 98 -1.98 7.32 -5.76
CA SER A 98 -2.05 7.75 -4.36
C SER A 98 -2.47 9.21 -4.24
N GLY A 99 -1.93 10.09 -5.10
CA GLY A 99 -2.35 11.49 -5.20
C GLY A 99 -3.83 11.62 -5.58
N GLY A 100 -4.34 10.76 -6.47
CA GLY A 100 -5.76 10.72 -6.83
C GLY A 100 -6.66 10.36 -5.63
N ILE A 101 -6.25 9.38 -4.82
CA ILE A 101 -6.99 9.02 -3.59
C ILE A 101 -6.96 10.19 -2.60
N ALA A 102 -5.82 10.87 -2.41
CA ALA A 102 -5.74 12.03 -1.54
C ALA A 102 -6.65 13.19 -2.01
N GLN A 103 -6.74 13.43 -3.31
CA GLN A 103 -7.68 14.40 -3.87
C GLN A 103 -9.13 14.01 -3.62
N MET A 104 -9.48 12.72 -3.75
CA MET A 104 -10.83 12.23 -3.46
C MET A 104 -11.19 12.36 -1.99
N ALA A 105 -10.25 12.13 -1.07
CA ALA A 105 -10.43 12.36 0.36
C ALA A 105 -10.71 13.84 0.64
N LYS A 106 -9.89 14.73 0.07
CA LYS A 106 -10.07 16.20 0.21
C LYS A 106 -11.42 16.68 -0.32
N ALA A 107 -11.83 16.20 -1.49
CA ALA A 107 -13.12 16.58 -2.10
C ALA A 107 -14.32 16.17 -1.23
N ARG A 108 -14.20 15.09 -0.45
CA ARG A 108 -15.22 14.59 0.49
C ARG A 108 -15.05 15.13 1.90
N LYS A 109 -14.07 16.02 2.12
CA LYS A 109 -13.73 16.54 3.45
C LYS A 109 -13.35 15.45 4.47
N VAL A 110 -12.87 14.31 3.98
CA VAL A 110 -12.32 13.27 4.84
C VAL A 110 -10.95 13.73 5.31
N GLU A 111 -10.80 13.88 6.61
CA GLU A 111 -9.52 14.23 7.20
C GLU A 111 -8.62 13.01 7.30
N THR A 112 -7.33 13.22 7.07
CA THR A 112 -6.32 12.15 7.15
C THR A 112 -5.24 12.51 8.14
N ILE A 113 -4.94 11.60 9.05
CA ILE A 113 -3.96 11.79 10.13
C ILE A 113 -2.87 10.72 9.99
N GLU A 114 -1.61 11.16 9.81
CA GLU A 114 -0.45 10.26 9.86
C GLU A 114 -0.12 9.96 11.32
N GLY A 115 -0.18 8.68 11.70
CA GLY A 115 0.17 8.26 13.05
C GLY A 115 -0.23 6.81 13.34
N VAL A 116 0.21 6.31 14.48
CA VAL A 116 -0.15 4.98 14.98
C VAL A 116 -1.29 5.11 15.97
N ALA A 117 -2.42 4.49 15.65
CA ALA A 117 -3.60 4.48 16.51
C ALA A 117 -3.52 3.35 17.54
N SER A 118 -3.82 3.68 18.79
CA SER A 118 -3.97 2.73 19.88
C SER A 118 -5.28 3.00 20.64
N PHE A 119 -6.08 1.97 20.89
CA PHE A 119 -7.31 2.13 21.65
C PHE A 119 -7.02 2.44 23.13
N ILE A 120 -7.68 3.48 23.65
CA ILE A 120 -7.72 3.79 25.09
C ILE A 120 -9.00 3.20 25.69
N SER A 121 -10.09 3.26 24.93
CA SER A 121 -11.39 2.67 25.29
C SER A 121 -12.13 2.22 24.03
N ASP A 122 -13.36 1.77 24.18
CA ASP A 122 -14.27 1.43 23.08
C ASP A 122 -14.72 2.65 22.26
N LYS A 123 -14.49 3.87 22.75
CA LYS A 123 -14.89 5.13 22.12
C LYS A 123 -13.76 6.16 21.98
N GLU A 124 -12.52 5.77 22.29
CA GLU A 124 -11.38 6.69 22.26
C GLU A 124 -10.11 5.98 21.80
N ILE A 125 -9.37 6.63 20.90
CA ILE A 125 -8.02 6.25 20.53
C ILE A 125 -7.03 7.35 20.90
N GLN A 126 -5.78 6.94 21.06
CA GLN A 126 -4.62 7.83 21.02
C GLN A 126 -3.90 7.62 19.69
N VAL A 127 -3.62 8.69 18.97
CA VAL A 127 -2.78 8.70 17.77
C VAL A 127 -1.41 9.22 18.15
N GLU A 128 -0.40 8.36 18.00
CA GLU A 128 1.00 8.74 18.22
C GLU A 128 1.61 9.16 16.88
N ARG A 129 1.98 10.45 16.82
CA ARG A 129 2.71 11.06 15.70
C ARG A 129 4.19 11.15 16.04
N LYS A 130 5.02 11.60 15.13
CA LYS A 130 6.47 11.79 15.35
C LYS A 130 6.78 12.78 16.46
N SER A 131 5.96 13.81 16.65
CA SER A 131 6.22 14.95 17.56
C SER A 131 5.24 15.08 18.72
N ASP A 132 4.06 14.47 18.62
CA ASP A 132 2.97 14.66 19.56
C ASP A 132 2.06 13.44 19.67
N LYS A 133 1.16 13.48 20.66
CA LYS A 133 0.07 12.51 20.83
C LYS A 133 -1.25 13.25 20.87
N GLU A 134 -2.21 12.75 20.12
CA GLU A 134 -3.56 13.31 20.05
C GLU A 134 -4.59 12.24 20.42
N ASN A 135 -5.57 12.63 21.24
CA ASN A 135 -6.69 11.75 21.57
C ASN A 135 -7.92 12.12 20.72
N ILE A 136 -8.56 11.11 20.13
CA ILE A 136 -9.73 11.25 19.28
C ILE A 136 -10.84 10.36 19.84
N THR A 137 -12.02 10.95 20.07
CA THR A 137 -13.23 10.22 20.41
C THR A 137 -14.11 10.04 19.17
N PHE A 138 -14.89 8.97 19.12
CA PHE A 138 -15.71 8.62 17.96
C PHE A 138 -17.00 7.87 18.36
N ASP A 139 -18.00 7.94 17.49
CA ASP A 139 -19.22 7.15 17.65
C ASP A 139 -19.02 5.71 17.16
N HIS A 140 -18.37 5.55 15.98
CA HIS A 140 -18.10 4.26 15.37
C HIS A 140 -16.66 4.18 14.86
N CYS A 141 -16.07 2.99 14.92
CA CYS A 141 -14.73 2.74 14.39
C CYS A 141 -14.76 1.61 13.36
N ILE A 142 -14.11 1.85 12.21
CA ILE A 142 -13.86 0.84 11.19
C ILE A 142 -12.38 0.48 11.23
N ILE A 143 -12.09 -0.77 11.60
CA ILE A 143 -10.71 -1.27 11.64
C ILE A 143 -10.38 -1.90 10.29
N ALA A 144 -9.54 -1.21 9.51
CA ALA A 144 -9.06 -1.62 8.20
C ALA A 144 -7.51 -1.64 8.16
N ALA A 145 -6.90 -2.07 9.25
CA ALA A 145 -5.45 -1.98 9.50
C ALA A 145 -4.59 -2.87 8.58
N GLY A 146 -5.21 -3.76 7.79
CA GLY A 146 -4.52 -4.64 6.85
C GLY A 146 -3.66 -5.70 7.53
N SER A 147 -2.55 -6.07 6.88
CA SER A 147 -1.63 -7.10 7.36
C SER A 147 -0.18 -6.76 7.04
N SER A 148 0.74 -7.45 7.68
CA SER A 148 2.18 -7.38 7.41
C SER A 148 2.73 -8.75 7.05
N SER A 149 3.91 -8.78 6.43
CA SER A 149 4.61 -10.04 6.14
C SER A 149 4.94 -10.78 7.44
N SER A 150 4.61 -12.07 7.49
CA SER A 150 4.94 -12.92 8.61
C SER A 150 6.45 -13.09 8.76
N ARG A 151 6.93 -13.09 10.00
CA ARG A 151 8.32 -13.42 10.31
C ARG A 151 8.41 -14.91 10.56
N ILE A 152 9.19 -15.61 9.73
CA ILE A 152 9.42 -17.06 9.86
C ILE A 152 10.65 -17.24 10.74
N PRO A 153 10.58 -18.01 11.85
CA PRO A 153 11.74 -18.31 12.68
C PRO A 153 12.89 -18.92 11.86
N GLY A 154 14.10 -18.47 12.08
CA GLY A 154 15.30 -18.94 11.37
C GLY A 154 15.56 -18.28 10.02
N ILE A 155 14.64 -17.47 9.48
CA ILE A 155 14.89 -16.68 8.26
C ILE A 155 15.31 -15.26 8.66
N PRO A 156 16.54 -14.81 8.30
CA PRO A 156 17.02 -13.48 8.66
C PRO A 156 16.40 -12.41 7.78
N ILE A 157 15.14 -12.06 8.04
CA ILE A 157 14.33 -11.15 7.24
C ILE A 157 14.94 -9.73 7.11
N ASP A 158 15.83 -9.36 8.02
CA ASP A 158 16.53 -8.08 8.01
C ASP A 158 17.80 -8.09 7.13
N ASN A 159 18.15 -9.26 6.54
CA ASN A 159 19.24 -9.37 5.59
C ASN A 159 18.81 -8.81 4.23
N LYS A 160 19.64 -7.95 3.62
CA LYS A 160 19.36 -7.32 2.31
C LYS A 160 19.13 -8.29 1.15
N ASN A 161 19.55 -9.54 1.27
CA ASN A 161 19.32 -10.58 0.26
C ASN A 161 18.04 -11.38 0.53
N VAL A 162 17.36 -11.14 1.65
CA VAL A 162 16.07 -11.75 1.98
C VAL A 162 14.97 -10.74 1.67
N LEU A 163 14.18 -11.07 0.67
CA LEU A 163 13.13 -10.18 0.18
C LEU A 163 11.78 -10.61 0.71
N THR A 164 10.97 -9.63 1.10
CA THR A 164 9.54 -9.79 1.36
C THR A 164 8.75 -9.36 0.12
N SER A 165 7.43 -9.57 0.12
CA SER A 165 6.55 -9.05 -0.94
C SER A 165 6.70 -7.54 -1.16
N LYS A 166 7.00 -6.77 -0.11
CA LYS A 166 7.26 -5.33 -0.20
C LYS A 166 8.60 -5.04 -0.89
N THR A 167 9.68 -5.62 -0.40
CA THR A 167 11.04 -5.28 -0.85
C THR A 167 11.37 -5.90 -2.21
N ALA A 168 10.74 -7.02 -2.58
CA ALA A 168 10.89 -7.62 -3.90
C ALA A 168 10.34 -6.73 -5.04
N LEU A 169 9.37 -5.86 -4.76
CA LEU A 169 8.82 -4.93 -5.73
C LEU A 169 9.69 -3.67 -5.93
N ASP A 170 10.71 -3.51 -5.09
CA ASP A 170 11.64 -2.38 -5.13
C ASP A 170 13.01 -2.82 -5.67
N ILE A 171 12.96 -3.48 -6.82
CA ILE A 171 14.09 -4.17 -7.45
C ILE A 171 15.22 -3.18 -7.78
N GLU A 172 16.36 -3.31 -7.11
CA GLU A 172 17.58 -2.57 -7.44
C GLU A 172 18.39 -3.23 -8.55
N LYS A 173 18.39 -4.56 -8.57
CA LYS A 173 19.11 -5.39 -9.55
C LYS A 173 18.36 -6.69 -9.80
N ILE A 174 18.47 -7.22 -11.00
CA ILE A 174 17.93 -8.54 -11.36
C ILE A 174 18.90 -9.62 -10.83
N PRO A 175 18.50 -10.49 -9.89
CA PRO A 175 19.36 -11.54 -9.37
C PRO A 175 19.57 -12.62 -10.43
N LYS A 176 20.75 -13.26 -10.44
CA LYS A 176 21.03 -14.42 -11.30
C LYS A 176 20.20 -15.65 -10.89
N ASN A 177 20.05 -15.83 -9.58
CA ASN A 177 19.25 -16.91 -8.99
C ASN A 177 18.35 -16.31 -7.91
N LEU A 178 17.12 -16.79 -7.84
CA LEU A 178 16.14 -16.42 -6.83
C LEU A 178 15.49 -17.68 -6.25
N LEU A 179 15.62 -17.85 -4.94
CA LEU A 179 14.86 -18.88 -4.22
C LEU A 179 13.56 -18.26 -3.70
N VAL A 180 12.43 -18.87 -4.02
CA VAL A 180 11.12 -18.46 -3.53
C VAL A 180 10.61 -19.48 -2.52
N ILE A 181 10.26 -19.01 -1.30
CA ILE A 181 9.76 -19.84 -0.23
C ILE A 181 8.27 -19.51 -0.02
N GLY A 182 7.39 -20.51 -0.19
CA GLY A 182 5.95 -20.36 -0.03
C GLY A 182 5.23 -19.91 -1.30
N LEU A 183 4.42 -18.88 -1.21
CA LEU A 183 3.60 -18.26 -2.26
C LEU A 183 2.42 -19.11 -2.77
N SER A 184 2.07 -20.21 -2.13
CA SER A 184 0.85 -20.95 -2.46
C SER A 184 -0.21 -20.77 -1.36
N LEU A 185 -1.40 -20.34 -1.77
CA LEU A 185 -2.59 -20.31 -0.89
C LEU A 185 -3.39 -21.62 -0.97
N ILE A 186 -3.14 -22.43 -2.02
CA ILE A 186 -3.87 -23.67 -2.26
C ILE A 186 -3.27 -24.83 -1.48
N HIS A 187 -1.93 -24.89 -1.38
CA HIS A 187 -1.23 -25.98 -0.71
C HIS A 187 -1.09 -25.80 0.82
N ILE A 188 -1.54 -24.68 1.33
CA ILE A 188 -1.62 -24.44 2.79
C ILE A 188 -2.85 -25.14 3.37
#